data_9aabda1a5bce8b615680e890b8cc1a4b
#
_entry.id   9aabda1a5bce8b615680e890b8cc1a4b
#
_cell.length_a   1.000
_cell.length_b   1.000
_cell.length_c   1.000
_cell.angle_alpha   90.00
_cell.angle_beta   90.00
_cell.angle_gamma   90.00
#
_symmetry.space_group_name_H-M   'P 1'
#
loop_
_entity.id
_entity.type
_entity.pdbx_description
1 polymer ?
#
loop_
_entity_poly.entity_id
_entity_poly.type
_entity_poly.pdbx_seq_one_letter_code
_entity_poly.pdbx_strand_id
1 'polypeptide(L)'
;MIDWEPYGPIYSVAPGIKKIKDLPIIEYDENEERYLSLKQKCKENIFIDDYFTKEIDIAVCEKLNSILKKEYPSKNSNFNNFVELGYNLQEDIAIFHRCNKLIALHVSFPSVWVPKEKIGLSFAQIHQPVPGMENFLKNEDKYVQMMVEATTPIIRYVWGEHYGYYLCEHEPLQESVKVMHTERQTFIGIPESDIGIFLIRKKVMFYDDTSNDFKEWYKRQVRSMTEDQKIYKIKRI
;
A
#
# COMPACT_ATOMS: atom_id res chain seq x y z
N MET A 1 -12.14 13.28 -4.38
CA MET A 1 -12.29 13.46 -2.90
C MET A 1 -11.77 12.21 -2.23
N ILE A 2 -10.92 12.32 -1.21
CA ILE A 2 -10.46 11.13 -0.48
C ILE A 2 -11.59 10.72 0.45
N ASP A 3 -11.99 9.44 0.36
CA ASP A 3 -12.99 8.88 1.25
C ASP A 3 -12.33 8.54 2.61
N TRP A 4 -12.76 9.21 3.67
CA TRP A 4 -12.20 9.08 5.00
C TRP A 4 -13.06 8.23 5.95
N GLU A 5 -14.24 7.82 5.55
CA GLU A 5 -15.15 7.03 6.38
C GLU A 5 -14.59 5.69 6.89
N PRO A 6 -13.67 5.02 6.15
CA PRO A 6 -13.14 3.73 6.60
C PRO A 6 -12.29 3.73 7.86
N TYR A 7 -11.86 4.90 8.38
CA TYR A 7 -10.79 4.98 9.40
C TYR A 7 -11.28 5.00 10.85
N GLY A 8 -12.57 4.92 11.09
CA GLY A 8 -13.14 4.93 12.43
C GLY A 8 -13.03 6.28 13.17
N PRO A 9 -13.63 6.38 14.37
CA PRO A 9 -13.70 7.66 15.12
C PRO A 9 -12.41 8.03 15.85
N ILE A 10 -11.56 7.04 16.16
CA ILE A 10 -10.29 7.21 16.88
C ILE A 10 -9.19 6.40 16.20
N TYR A 11 -7.94 6.78 16.47
CA TYR A 11 -6.77 6.09 15.93
C TYR A 11 -6.68 4.65 16.44
N SER A 12 -6.36 3.73 15.55
CA SER A 12 -6.10 2.33 15.87
C SER A 12 -5.02 1.79 14.95
N VAL A 13 -4.07 1.05 15.50
CA VAL A 13 -3.08 0.26 14.74
C VAL A 13 -3.65 -1.08 14.27
N ALA A 14 -4.83 -1.46 14.77
CA ALA A 14 -5.48 -2.71 14.38
C ALA A 14 -5.63 -2.80 12.85
N PRO A 15 -5.51 -4.01 12.28
CA PRO A 15 -5.53 -4.18 10.82
C PRO A 15 -6.76 -3.61 10.12
N GLY A 16 -7.93 -3.57 10.77
CA GLY A 16 -9.16 -3.02 10.17
C GLY A 16 -9.56 -3.71 8.87
N ILE A 17 -9.23 -5.00 8.71
CA ILE A 17 -9.37 -5.77 7.49
C ILE A 17 -10.84 -6.09 7.22
N LYS A 18 -11.27 -5.88 5.97
CA LYS A 18 -12.63 -6.19 5.50
C LYS A 18 -12.55 -6.99 4.19
N LYS A 19 -13.51 -7.87 3.94
CA LYS A 19 -13.67 -8.51 2.62
C LYS A 19 -14.20 -7.49 1.62
N ILE A 20 -13.64 -7.49 0.41
CA ILE A 20 -14.17 -6.68 -0.70
C ILE A 20 -15.45 -7.37 -1.20
N LYS A 21 -16.55 -6.62 -1.27
CA LYS A 21 -17.82 -7.12 -1.83
C LYS A 21 -18.19 -6.41 -3.13
N ASP A 22 -18.22 -5.07 -3.11
CA ASP A 22 -18.75 -4.26 -4.20
C ASP A 22 -17.75 -3.19 -4.72
N LEU A 23 -16.49 -3.30 -4.32
CA LEU A 23 -15.42 -2.40 -4.76
C LEU A 23 -14.50 -3.14 -5.75
N PRO A 24 -13.89 -2.43 -6.73
CA PRO A 24 -12.89 -3.02 -7.59
C PRO A 24 -11.67 -3.46 -6.76
N ILE A 25 -10.99 -4.51 -7.22
CA ILE A 25 -9.76 -5.00 -6.60
C ILE A 25 -8.60 -4.07 -6.94
N ILE A 26 -8.49 -3.68 -8.21
CA ILE A 26 -7.57 -2.67 -8.72
C ILE A 26 -8.33 -1.36 -8.85
N GLU A 27 -7.73 -0.23 -8.49
CA GLU A 27 -8.41 1.07 -8.54
C GLU A 27 -7.74 2.00 -9.55
N TYR A 28 -8.48 2.38 -10.58
CA TYR A 28 -8.14 3.47 -11.48
C TYR A 28 -9.01 4.69 -11.25
N ASP A 29 -8.43 5.88 -11.36
CA ASP A 29 -9.15 7.15 -11.31
C ASP A 29 -8.61 8.14 -12.36
N GLU A 30 -9.12 9.36 -12.37
CA GLU A 30 -8.75 10.43 -13.30
C GLU A 30 -7.28 10.85 -13.25
N ASN A 31 -6.53 10.41 -12.23
CA ASN A 31 -5.10 10.72 -12.07
C ASN A 31 -4.19 9.63 -12.66
N GLU A 32 -4.73 8.64 -13.36
CA GLU A 32 -3.97 7.50 -13.89
C GLU A 32 -2.72 7.92 -14.65
N GLU A 33 -2.86 8.78 -15.67
CA GLU A 33 -1.76 9.23 -16.51
C GLU A 33 -0.63 9.87 -15.67
N ARG A 34 -1.00 10.69 -14.69
CA ARG A 34 -0.04 11.32 -13.77
C ARG A 34 0.72 10.28 -12.95
N TYR A 35 0.03 9.30 -12.37
CA TYR A 35 0.66 8.25 -11.58
C TYR A 35 1.62 7.41 -12.42
N LEU A 36 1.19 6.96 -13.59
CA LEU A 36 2.03 6.15 -14.48
C LEU A 36 3.25 6.95 -14.97
N SER A 37 3.08 8.24 -15.30
CA SER A 37 4.19 9.13 -15.65
C SER A 37 5.20 9.29 -14.51
N LEU A 38 4.74 9.45 -13.27
CA LEU A 38 5.62 9.55 -12.10
C LEU A 38 6.35 8.24 -11.82
N LYS A 39 5.70 7.08 -11.96
CA LYS A 39 6.34 5.77 -11.81
C LYS A 39 7.51 5.59 -12.78
N GLN A 40 7.38 6.06 -14.02
CA GLN A 40 8.47 6.01 -15.02
C GLN A 40 9.67 6.89 -14.63
N LYS A 41 9.49 7.90 -13.79
CA LYS A 41 10.57 8.77 -13.28
C LYS A 41 11.29 8.15 -12.07
N CYS A 42 10.62 7.30 -11.30
CA CYS A 42 11.16 6.62 -10.14
C CYS A 42 12.03 5.43 -10.60
N LYS A 43 13.35 5.66 -10.80
CA LYS A 43 14.26 4.67 -11.39
C LYS A 43 14.59 3.49 -10.48
N GLU A 44 14.58 3.68 -9.16
CA GLU A 44 14.94 2.65 -8.17
C GLU A 44 13.71 2.24 -7.35
N ASN A 45 12.71 1.70 -8.01
CA ASN A 45 11.43 1.35 -7.40
C ASN A 45 11.10 -0.15 -7.44
N ILE A 46 12.02 -0.97 -8.00
CA ILE A 46 11.84 -2.41 -8.17
C ILE A 46 12.93 -3.15 -7.41
N PHE A 47 12.52 -4.03 -6.49
CA PHE A 47 13.42 -4.86 -5.69
C PHE A 47 12.88 -6.28 -5.69
N ILE A 48 13.74 -7.26 -6.00
CA ILE A 48 13.39 -8.67 -6.16
C ILE A 48 14.40 -9.50 -5.38
N ASP A 49 13.90 -10.44 -4.56
CA ASP A 49 14.67 -11.43 -3.82
C ASP A 49 14.75 -12.75 -4.61
N ASP A 50 15.72 -13.61 -4.29
CA ASP A 50 15.93 -14.91 -4.95
C ASP A 50 14.72 -15.86 -4.81
N TYR A 51 13.83 -15.64 -3.85
CA TYR A 51 12.58 -16.38 -3.71
C TYR A 51 11.53 -16.02 -4.77
N PHE A 52 11.68 -14.91 -5.48
CA PHE A 52 10.77 -14.52 -6.56
C PHE A 52 11.15 -15.20 -7.87
N THR A 53 10.70 -16.44 -8.04
CA THR A 53 11.01 -17.26 -9.21
C THR A 53 10.21 -16.84 -10.44
N LYS A 54 10.59 -17.37 -11.61
CA LYS A 54 9.85 -17.16 -12.86
C LYS A 54 8.41 -17.67 -12.79
N GLU A 55 8.17 -18.77 -12.09
CA GLU A 55 6.84 -19.34 -11.89
C GLU A 55 5.96 -18.43 -11.05
N ILE A 56 6.52 -17.80 -10.02
CA ILE A 56 5.81 -16.78 -9.21
C ILE A 56 5.51 -15.54 -10.05
N ASP A 57 6.46 -15.05 -10.86
CA ASP A 57 6.24 -13.92 -11.77
C ASP A 57 5.05 -14.17 -12.71
N ILE A 58 5.02 -15.35 -13.34
CA ILE A 58 3.90 -15.77 -14.20
C ILE A 58 2.59 -15.80 -13.42
N ALA A 59 2.56 -16.42 -12.24
CA ALA A 59 1.34 -16.52 -11.42
C ALA A 59 0.79 -15.14 -11.01
N VAL A 60 1.66 -14.21 -10.63
CA VAL A 60 1.30 -12.82 -10.32
C VAL A 60 0.68 -12.14 -11.53
N CYS A 61 1.34 -12.24 -12.69
CA CYS A 61 0.86 -11.62 -13.94
C CYS A 61 -0.49 -12.22 -14.38
N GLU A 62 -0.64 -13.52 -14.40
CA GLU A 62 -1.91 -14.19 -14.75
C GLU A 62 -3.05 -13.74 -13.83
N LYS A 63 -2.80 -13.69 -12.52
CA LYS A 63 -3.79 -13.27 -11.53
C LYS A 63 -4.24 -11.83 -11.76
N LEU A 64 -3.32 -10.89 -11.87
CA LEU A 64 -3.65 -9.47 -12.01
C LEU A 64 -4.18 -9.13 -13.42
N ASN A 65 -3.67 -9.77 -14.48
CA ASN A 65 -4.25 -9.66 -15.83
C ASN A 65 -5.70 -10.14 -15.87
N SER A 66 -6.00 -11.27 -15.20
CA SER A 66 -7.38 -11.79 -15.11
C SER A 66 -8.32 -10.81 -14.40
N ILE A 67 -7.86 -10.16 -13.33
CA ILE A 67 -8.63 -9.11 -12.61
C ILE A 67 -8.85 -7.91 -13.52
N LEU A 68 -7.79 -7.40 -14.15
CA LEU A 68 -7.87 -6.27 -15.08
C LEU A 68 -8.84 -6.52 -16.22
N LYS A 69 -8.76 -7.68 -16.86
CA LYS A 69 -9.66 -8.05 -17.96
C LYS A 69 -11.12 -8.08 -17.51
N LYS A 70 -11.39 -8.50 -16.28
CA LYS A 70 -12.74 -8.56 -15.70
C LYS A 70 -13.27 -7.18 -15.32
N GLU A 71 -12.45 -6.38 -14.61
CA GLU A 71 -12.88 -5.10 -14.04
C GLU A 71 -12.77 -3.94 -15.03
N TYR A 72 -11.79 -4.00 -15.95
CA TYR A 72 -11.46 -2.95 -16.91
C TYR A 72 -11.22 -3.53 -18.32
N PRO A 73 -12.25 -4.07 -19.00
CA PRO A 73 -12.10 -4.79 -20.26
C PRO A 73 -11.55 -3.93 -21.42
N SER A 74 -11.62 -2.60 -21.30
CA SER A 74 -11.05 -1.66 -22.27
C SER A 74 -9.56 -1.36 -22.07
N LYS A 75 -8.97 -1.77 -20.93
CA LYS A 75 -7.54 -1.57 -20.64
C LYS A 75 -6.69 -2.74 -21.12
N ASN A 76 -5.39 -2.47 -21.34
CA ASN A 76 -4.44 -3.56 -21.54
C ASN A 76 -4.41 -4.47 -20.30
N SER A 77 -4.48 -5.76 -20.53
CA SER A 77 -4.46 -6.79 -19.48
C SER A 77 -3.56 -7.99 -19.88
N ASN A 78 -2.49 -7.72 -20.66
CA ASN A 78 -1.56 -8.74 -21.17
C ASN A 78 -0.12 -8.37 -20.80
N PHE A 79 0.14 -8.18 -19.51
CA PHE A 79 1.48 -7.94 -19.01
C PHE A 79 2.22 -9.26 -18.81
N ASN A 80 3.50 -9.31 -19.21
CA ASN A 80 4.27 -10.54 -19.29
C ASN A 80 5.20 -10.78 -18.10
N ASN A 81 5.42 -9.75 -17.28
CA ASN A 81 6.26 -9.82 -16.10
C ASN A 81 5.86 -8.76 -15.06
N PHE A 82 6.32 -8.98 -13.83
CA PHE A 82 6.05 -8.12 -12.68
C PHE A 82 6.49 -6.66 -12.89
N VAL A 83 7.59 -6.44 -13.58
CA VAL A 83 8.13 -5.11 -13.84
C VAL A 83 7.19 -4.32 -14.75
N GLU A 84 6.79 -4.91 -15.88
CA GLU A 84 5.85 -4.33 -16.81
C GLU A 84 4.51 -4.03 -16.14
N LEU A 85 3.99 -5.01 -15.38
CA LEU A 85 2.76 -4.88 -14.63
C LEU A 85 2.80 -3.68 -13.67
N GLY A 86 3.85 -3.57 -12.86
CA GLY A 86 3.99 -2.52 -11.86
C GLY A 86 4.05 -1.11 -12.43
N TYR A 87 4.64 -0.92 -13.61
CA TYR A 87 4.63 0.36 -14.31
C TYR A 87 3.28 0.73 -14.93
N ASN A 88 2.37 -0.21 -15.07
CA ASN A 88 1.07 0.00 -15.71
C ASN A 88 -0.13 -0.02 -14.74
N LEU A 89 0.10 -0.24 -13.45
CA LEU A 89 -0.89 -0.09 -12.40
C LEU A 89 -0.70 1.23 -11.65
N GLN A 90 -1.79 1.86 -11.21
CA GLN A 90 -1.72 3.02 -10.32
C GLN A 90 -1.27 2.61 -8.92
N GLU A 91 -1.53 1.37 -8.50
CA GLU A 91 -1.06 0.80 -7.25
C GLU A 91 0.43 0.49 -7.28
N ASP A 92 1.07 0.61 -6.13
CA ASP A 92 2.32 -0.05 -5.82
C ASP A 92 2.05 -1.52 -5.46
N ILE A 93 3.03 -2.40 -5.67
CA ILE A 93 2.86 -3.85 -5.50
C ILE A 93 3.95 -4.38 -4.56
N ALA A 94 3.54 -5.20 -3.59
CA ALA A 94 4.44 -5.99 -2.78
C ALA A 94 3.99 -7.45 -2.78
N ILE A 95 4.94 -8.40 -2.79
CA ILE A 95 4.68 -9.83 -2.79
C ILE A 95 5.30 -10.46 -1.54
N PHE A 96 4.45 -11.05 -0.71
CA PHE A 96 4.86 -11.86 0.43
C PHE A 96 4.81 -13.34 0.09
N HIS A 97 5.86 -14.07 0.47
CA HIS A 97 5.88 -15.52 0.38
C HIS A 97 5.44 -16.15 1.70
N ARG A 98 4.85 -17.35 1.66
CA ARG A 98 4.37 -18.10 2.83
C ARG A 98 5.45 -18.35 3.91
N CYS A 99 6.74 -18.37 3.53
CA CYS A 99 7.84 -18.46 4.49
C CYS A 99 8.10 -17.15 5.27
N ASN A 100 7.12 -16.22 5.26
CA ASN A 100 7.17 -14.94 5.95
C ASN A 100 8.30 -14.01 5.46
N LYS A 101 8.45 -13.91 4.16
CA LYS A 101 9.40 -12.98 3.51
C LYS A 101 8.71 -12.08 2.50
N LEU A 102 9.11 -10.82 2.47
CA LEU A 102 8.80 -9.91 1.38
C LEU A 102 9.76 -10.18 0.22
N ILE A 103 9.26 -10.76 -0.87
CA ILE A 103 10.10 -11.30 -1.96
C ILE A 103 10.15 -10.43 -3.22
N ALA A 104 9.18 -9.54 -3.41
CA ALA A 104 9.23 -8.57 -4.50
C ALA A 104 8.50 -7.28 -4.13
N LEU A 105 9.02 -6.17 -4.64
CA LEU A 105 8.47 -4.82 -4.51
C LEU A 105 8.55 -4.09 -5.85
N HIS A 106 7.44 -3.47 -6.24
CA HIS A 106 7.38 -2.38 -7.20
C HIS A 106 6.71 -1.20 -6.51
N VAL A 107 7.50 -0.32 -5.87
CA VAL A 107 7.00 0.75 -5.00
C VAL A 107 7.59 2.08 -5.42
N SER A 108 6.76 2.92 -6.01
CA SER A 108 7.11 4.27 -6.48
C SER A 108 6.68 5.38 -5.52
N PHE A 109 5.73 5.09 -4.64
CA PHE A 109 5.12 6.08 -3.75
C PHE A 109 5.20 5.69 -2.27
N PRO A 110 6.40 5.38 -1.75
CA PRO A 110 6.54 4.96 -0.36
C PRO A 110 6.13 6.08 0.61
N SER A 111 5.48 5.70 1.71
CA SER A 111 5.07 6.63 2.76
C SER A 111 6.13 6.70 3.85
N VAL A 112 7.23 7.44 3.62
CA VAL A 112 8.31 7.70 4.59
C VAL A 112 9.08 6.42 4.99
N TRP A 113 9.23 5.45 4.11
CA TRP A 113 10.06 4.26 4.29
C TRP A 113 10.89 3.98 3.03
N VAL A 114 12.00 3.26 3.19
CA VAL A 114 12.91 2.93 2.10
C VAL A 114 12.62 1.51 1.60
N PRO A 115 12.06 1.35 0.38
CA PRO A 115 11.67 0.03 -0.15
C PRO A 115 12.81 -0.99 -0.16
N LYS A 116 13.99 -0.59 -0.60
CA LYS A 116 15.20 -1.42 -0.67
C LYS A 116 15.57 -2.10 0.66
N GLU A 117 15.32 -1.42 1.78
CA GLU A 117 15.62 -1.96 3.11
C GLU A 117 14.61 -3.00 3.60
N LYS A 118 13.50 -3.19 2.89
CA LYS A 118 12.41 -4.08 3.30
C LYS A 118 12.42 -5.43 2.59
N ILE A 119 13.06 -5.51 1.43
CA ILE A 119 13.13 -6.76 0.68
C ILE A 119 13.85 -7.85 1.50
N GLY A 120 13.33 -9.06 1.48
CA GLY A 120 13.83 -10.21 2.24
C GLY A 120 13.45 -10.22 3.73
N LEU A 121 12.87 -9.13 4.26
CA LEU A 121 12.47 -9.06 5.68
C LEU A 121 11.14 -9.77 5.93
N SER A 122 10.94 -10.22 7.18
CA SER A 122 9.67 -10.74 7.66
C SER A 122 8.63 -9.65 7.91
N PHE A 123 7.37 -10.03 8.03
CA PHE A 123 6.29 -9.11 8.36
C PHE A 123 6.57 -8.34 9.67
N ALA A 124 7.08 -9.02 10.71
CA ALA A 124 7.43 -8.38 11.98
C ALA A 124 8.59 -7.39 11.82
N GLN A 125 9.65 -7.76 11.11
CA GLN A 125 10.80 -6.88 10.88
C GLN A 125 10.42 -5.59 10.15
N ILE A 126 9.51 -5.69 9.17
CA ILE A 126 9.01 -4.52 8.42
C ILE A 126 8.21 -3.58 9.32
N HIS A 127 7.37 -4.13 10.22
CA HIS A 127 6.46 -3.37 11.06
C HIS A 127 6.98 -3.07 12.46
N GLN A 128 8.16 -3.56 12.84
CA GLN A 128 8.78 -3.28 14.15
C GLN A 128 8.80 -1.80 14.54
N PRO A 129 9.03 -0.85 13.62
CA PRO A 129 9.04 0.56 13.96
C PRO A 129 7.65 1.16 14.29
N VAL A 130 6.55 0.40 14.10
CA VAL A 130 5.18 0.91 14.26
C VAL A 130 4.73 0.76 15.71
N PRO A 131 4.56 1.84 16.50
CA PRO A 131 4.17 1.75 17.89
C PRO A 131 2.77 1.18 18.07
N GLY A 132 2.62 0.20 18.99
CA GLY A 132 1.36 -0.49 19.28
C GLY A 132 1.13 -1.75 18.44
N MET A 133 2.12 -2.16 17.61
CA MET A 133 2.03 -3.39 16.81
C MET A 133 2.50 -4.65 17.56
N GLU A 134 3.05 -4.56 18.77
CA GLU A 134 3.75 -5.64 19.47
C GLU A 134 2.91 -6.93 19.60
N ASN A 135 1.62 -6.80 19.82
CA ASN A 135 0.71 -7.96 19.92
C ASN A 135 0.41 -8.59 18.55
N PHE A 136 0.44 -7.79 17.47
CA PHE A 136 0.24 -8.29 16.11
C PHE A 136 1.51 -9.00 15.63
N LEU A 137 2.69 -8.45 15.93
CA LEU A 137 3.98 -9.01 15.51
C LEU A 137 4.23 -10.40 16.09
N LYS A 138 3.73 -10.70 17.30
CA LYS A 138 3.77 -12.06 17.89
C LYS A 138 3.02 -13.12 17.08
N ASN A 139 2.15 -12.72 16.16
CA ASN A 139 1.34 -13.61 15.33
C ASN A 139 1.60 -13.37 13.84
N GLU A 140 2.79 -12.91 13.46
CA GLU A 140 3.13 -12.53 12.10
C GLU A 140 2.83 -13.62 11.06
N ASP A 141 3.16 -14.89 11.36
CA ASP A 141 2.90 -16.02 10.46
C ASP A 141 1.41 -16.19 10.13
N LYS A 142 0.52 -15.90 11.10
CA LYS A 142 -0.93 -15.96 10.85
C LYS A 142 -1.38 -14.86 9.88
N TYR A 143 -0.76 -13.67 9.95
CA TYR A 143 -1.08 -12.58 9.02
C TYR A 143 -0.56 -12.88 7.62
N VAL A 144 0.66 -13.42 7.50
CA VAL A 144 1.21 -13.82 6.20
C VAL A 144 0.39 -14.97 5.62
N GLN A 145 0.05 -15.99 6.43
CA GLN A 145 -0.83 -17.06 5.99
C GLN A 145 -2.19 -16.54 5.53
N MET A 146 -2.80 -15.63 6.29
CA MET A 146 -4.06 -15.01 5.90
C MET A 146 -3.95 -14.28 4.54
N MET A 147 -2.85 -13.58 4.27
CA MET A 147 -2.63 -12.92 2.98
C MET A 147 -2.52 -13.94 1.85
N VAL A 148 -1.77 -15.02 2.04
CA VAL A 148 -1.60 -16.09 1.05
C VAL A 148 -2.91 -16.84 0.77
N GLU A 149 -3.72 -17.08 1.81
CA GLU A 149 -5.01 -17.79 1.69
C GLU A 149 -6.19 -16.86 1.26
N ALA A 150 -5.95 -15.58 1.08
CA ALA A 150 -6.99 -14.60 0.72
C ALA A 150 -7.44 -14.73 -0.74
N THR A 151 -8.07 -15.85 -1.11
CA THR A 151 -8.67 -16.07 -2.45
C THR A 151 -9.84 -15.12 -2.72
N THR A 152 -10.58 -14.72 -1.67
CA THR A 152 -11.47 -13.56 -1.70
C THR A 152 -10.68 -12.35 -1.26
N PRO A 153 -10.51 -11.32 -2.11
CA PRO A 153 -9.71 -10.15 -1.77
C PRO A 153 -10.19 -9.46 -0.50
N ILE A 154 -9.23 -9.02 0.30
CA ILE A 154 -9.47 -8.27 1.53
C ILE A 154 -8.84 -6.90 1.43
N ILE A 155 -9.41 -5.93 2.13
CA ILE A 155 -9.00 -4.53 2.06
C ILE A 155 -8.82 -3.96 3.46
N ARG A 156 -7.86 -3.05 3.59
CA ARG A 156 -7.73 -2.13 4.72
C ARG A 156 -7.37 -0.74 4.23
N TYR A 157 -7.51 0.23 5.10
CA TYR A 157 -7.13 1.61 4.84
C TYR A 157 -6.15 2.12 5.88
N VAL A 158 -5.15 2.88 5.43
CA VAL A 158 -4.15 3.53 6.26
C VAL A 158 -4.10 5.00 5.87
N TRP A 159 -3.85 5.88 6.82
CA TRP A 159 -3.64 7.30 6.58
C TRP A 159 -2.35 7.78 7.24
N GLY A 160 -1.84 8.90 6.77
CA GLY A 160 -0.70 9.58 7.36
C GLY A 160 -0.58 10.99 6.83
N GLU A 161 0.48 11.67 7.25
CA GLU A 161 0.85 12.98 6.72
C GLU A 161 2.34 13.02 6.41
N HIS A 162 2.71 13.91 5.53
CA HIS A 162 4.11 14.21 5.22
C HIS A 162 4.25 15.64 4.72
N TYR A 163 5.49 16.06 4.51
CA TYR A 163 5.90 17.39 4.07
C TYR A 163 6.97 17.27 2.97
N GLY A 164 7.27 18.35 2.28
CA GLY A 164 8.38 18.42 1.33
C GLY A 164 8.10 17.91 -0.08
N TYR A 165 7.06 17.13 -0.29
CA TYR A 165 6.63 16.65 -1.62
C TYR A 165 5.13 16.37 -1.65
N TYR A 166 4.53 16.28 -2.87
CA TYR A 166 3.10 15.96 -2.99
C TYR A 166 2.87 14.44 -2.98
N LEU A 167 3.06 13.75 -4.08
CA LEU A 167 2.91 12.28 -4.13
C LEU A 167 4.24 11.56 -3.90
N CYS A 168 5.33 12.09 -4.47
CA CYS A 168 6.69 11.58 -4.35
C CYS A 168 7.72 12.73 -4.50
N GLU A 169 9.00 12.41 -4.36
CA GLU A 169 10.12 13.36 -4.45
C GLU A 169 10.21 14.11 -5.80
N HIS A 170 9.61 13.58 -6.86
CA HIS A 170 9.54 14.25 -8.17
C HIS A 170 8.49 15.37 -8.23
N GLU A 171 7.77 15.60 -7.15
CA GLU A 171 6.80 16.69 -6.98
C GLU A 171 7.12 17.48 -5.69
N PRO A 172 8.27 18.18 -5.66
CA PRO A 172 8.74 18.86 -4.44
C PRO A 172 7.79 19.99 -4.03
N LEU A 173 7.64 20.17 -2.72
CA LEU A 173 6.88 21.25 -2.09
C LEU A 173 7.76 21.96 -1.06
N GLN A 174 7.30 23.15 -0.61
CA GLN A 174 7.89 23.78 0.56
C GLN A 174 7.69 22.89 1.81
N GLU A 175 8.68 22.85 2.69
CA GLU A 175 8.66 22.05 3.92
C GLU A 175 7.52 22.38 4.88
N SER A 176 6.95 23.60 4.77
CA SER A 176 5.79 24.02 5.56
C SER A 176 4.45 23.48 5.05
N VAL A 177 4.40 22.95 3.83
CA VAL A 177 3.15 22.47 3.21
C VAL A 177 2.83 21.07 3.69
N LYS A 178 1.74 20.95 4.44
CA LYS A 178 1.24 19.65 4.93
C LYS A 178 0.43 18.95 3.86
N VAL A 179 0.83 17.71 3.56
CA VAL A 179 0.11 16.79 2.68
C VAL A 179 -0.45 15.64 3.50
N MET A 180 -1.73 15.39 3.34
CA MET A 180 -2.40 14.20 3.88
C MET A 180 -2.35 13.10 2.83
N HIS A 181 -2.09 11.87 3.26
CA HIS A 181 -2.20 10.71 2.38
C HIS A 181 -3.07 9.62 2.98
N THR A 182 -3.71 8.86 2.11
CA THR A 182 -4.37 7.60 2.42
C THR A 182 -3.82 6.52 1.55
N GLU A 183 -3.81 5.31 2.08
CA GLU A 183 -3.48 4.11 1.33
C GLU A 183 -4.66 3.16 1.43
N ARG A 184 -5.23 2.83 0.28
CA ARG A 184 -6.08 1.68 0.12
C ARG A 184 -5.17 0.48 -0.11
N GLN A 185 -5.20 -0.46 0.80
CA GLN A 185 -4.33 -1.63 0.80
C GLN A 185 -5.18 -2.88 0.53
N THR A 186 -4.96 -3.53 -0.61
CA THR A 186 -5.71 -4.72 -1.04
C THR A 186 -4.81 -5.95 -1.01
N PHE A 187 -5.29 -7.04 -0.44
CA PHE A 187 -4.57 -8.32 -0.36
C PHE A 187 -5.29 -9.37 -1.19
N ILE A 188 -4.53 -10.12 -2.00
CA ILE A 188 -5.02 -11.19 -2.87
C ILE A 188 -4.06 -12.36 -2.74
N GLY A 189 -4.56 -13.53 -2.34
CA GLY A 189 -3.75 -14.75 -2.24
C GLY A 189 -3.70 -15.55 -3.54
N ILE A 190 -2.57 -16.21 -3.76
CA ILE A 190 -2.38 -17.30 -4.72
C ILE A 190 -1.79 -18.48 -3.93
N PRO A 191 -2.66 -19.24 -3.22
CA PRO A 191 -2.20 -20.32 -2.32
C PRO A 191 -1.37 -21.41 -3.01
N GLU A 192 -1.67 -21.70 -4.27
CA GLU A 192 -0.97 -22.68 -5.11
C GLU A 192 0.48 -22.26 -5.45
N SER A 193 0.79 -20.98 -5.34
CA SER A 193 2.15 -20.43 -5.53
C SER A 193 2.77 -19.95 -4.22
N ASP A 194 2.14 -20.22 -3.07
CA ASP A 194 2.58 -19.82 -1.73
C ASP A 194 2.81 -18.29 -1.56
N ILE A 195 2.05 -17.46 -2.27
CA ILE A 195 2.22 -16.00 -2.23
C ILE A 195 0.95 -15.25 -1.91
N GLY A 196 1.13 -14.07 -1.30
CA GLY A 196 0.13 -13.03 -1.15
C GLY A 196 0.56 -11.77 -1.88
N ILE A 197 -0.29 -11.26 -2.75
CA ILE A 197 -0.14 -9.98 -3.45
C ILE A 197 -0.71 -8.88 -2.57
N PHE A 198 0.05 -7.81 -2.38
CA PHE A 198 -0.35 -6.63 -1.65
C PHE A 198 -0.31 -5.41 -2.59
N LEU A 199 -1.48 -4.87 -2.92
CA LEU A 199 -1.64 -3.68 -3.75
C LEU A 199 -1.84 -2.46 -2.85
N ILE A 200 -1.11 -1.37 -3.13
CA ILE A 200 -1.14 -0.14 -2.34
C ILE A 200 -1.53 1.02 -3.25
N ARG A 201 -2.76 1.49 -3.12
CA ARG A 201 -3.25 2.70 -3.80
C ARG A 201 -3.10 3.89 -2.87
N LYS A 202 -2.05 4.69 -3.07
CA LYS A 202 -1.84 5.94 -2.33
C LYS A 202 -2.62 7.06 -2.99
N LYS A 203 -3.37 7.84 -2.20
CA LYS A 203 -4.02 9.10 -2.60
C LYS A 203 -3.54 10.22 -1.69
N VAL A 204 -3.37 11.42 -2.24
CA VAL A 204 -2.84 12.57 -1.52
C VAL A 204 -3.72 13.81 -1.72
N MET A 205 -3.71 14.72 -0.75
CA MET A 205 -4.35 16.02 -0.82
C MET A 205 -3.65 17.00 0.13
N PHE A 206 -3.71 18.28 -0.18
CA PHE A 206 -3.24 19.31 0.75
C PHE A 206 -4.17 19.36 1.97
N TYR A 207 -3.58 19.46 3.16
CA TYR A 207 -4.36 19.55 4.40
C TYR A 207 -5.30 20.75 4.39
N ASP A 208 -4.86 21.88 3.83
CA ASP A 208 -5.65 23.10 3.80
C ASP A 208 -6.89 22.99 2.92
N ASP A 209 -6.85 22.13 1.89
CA ASP A 209 -7.97 21.88 0.96
C ASP A 209 -8.98 20.86 1.52
N THR A 210 -8.71 20.28 2.70
CA THR A 210 -9.63 19.34 3.31
C THR A 210 -10.85 20.02 3.94
N SER A 211 -11.97 19.28 4.01
CA SER A 211 -13.20 19.79 4.64
C SER A 211 -13.02 20.00 6.15
N ASN A 212 -13.89 20.83 6.73
CA ASN A 212 -13.90 21.03 8.18
C ASN A 212 -14.19 19.71 8.93
N ASP A 213 -15.07 18.86 8.41
CA ASP A 213 -15.39 17.56 9.00
C ASP A 213 -14.16 16.63 9.02
N PHE A 214 -13.36 16.65 7.96
CA PHE A 214 -12.09 15.96 7.93
C PHE A 214 -11.12 16.52 8.98
N LYS A 215 -10.98 17.84 9.08
CA LYS A 215 -10.09 18.49 10.07
C LYS A 215 -10.48 18.13 11.50
N GLU A 216 -11.77 18.05 11.80
CA GLU A 216 -12.25 17.61 13.13
C GLU A 216 -12.04 16.11 13.36
N TRP A 217 -12.23 15.27 12.34
CA TRP A 217 -11.89 13.85 12.42
C TRP A 217 -10.37 13.68 12.66
N TYR A 218 -9.52 14.36 11.91
CA TYR A 218 -8.07 14.31 12.09
C TYR A 218 -7.64 14.73 13.51
N LYS A 219 -8.19 15.80 14.04
CA LYS A 219 -7.92 16.23 15.43
C LYS A 219 -8.30 15.13 16.46
N ARG A 220 -9.42 14.44 16.27
CA ARG A 220 -9.80 13.31 17.12
C ARG A 220 -8.83 12.15 17.02
N GLN A 221 -8.37 11.79 15.81
CA GLN A 221 -7.34 10.78 15.60
C GLN A 221 -6.08 11.11 16.40
N VAL A 222 -5.53 12.32 16.19
CA VAL A 222 -4.30 12.78 16.88
C VAL A 222 -4.44 12.80 18.39
N ARG A 223 -5.58 13.26 18.93
CA ARG A 223 -5.82 13.27 20.37
C ARG A 223 -5.87 11.87 20.99
N SER A 224 -6.28 10.87 20.24
CA SER A 224 -6.37 9.48 20.70
C SER A 224 -5.07 8.69 20.60
N MET A 225 -4.02 9.24 19.96
CA MET A 225 -2.71 8.61 19.82
C MET A 225 -1.88 8.73 21.11
N THR A 226 -1.04 7.71 21.37
CA THR A 226 0.08 7.84 22.31
C THR A 226 1.15 8.78 21.76
N GLU A 227 2.08 9.26 22.60
CA GLU A 227 3.16 10.13 22.13
C GLU A 227 4.05 9.42 21.10
N ASP A 228 4.37 8.14 21.29
CA ASP A 228 5.16 7.38 20.31
C ASP A 228 4.45 7.25 18.96
N GLN A 229 3.12 7.05 18.99
CA GLN A 229 2.31 7.02 17.77
C GLN A 229 2.28 8.37 17.05
N LYS A 230 2.23 9.49 17.79
CA LYS A 230 2.32 10.85 17.22
C LYS A 230 3.69 11.08 16.59
N ILE A 231 4.76 10.72 17.28
CA ILE A 231 6.13 10.82 16.74
C ILE A 231 6.24 10.01 15.46
N TYR A 232 5.75 8.78 15.48
CA TYR A 232 5.81 7.89 14.33
C TYR A 232 4.99 8.39 13.13
N LYS A 233 3.74 8.89 13.37
CA LYS A 233 2.78 9.24 12.32
C LYS A 233 2.88 10.68 11.82
N ILE A 234 3.22 11.63 12.72
CA ILE A 234 3.01 13.05 12.49
C ILE A 234 4.33 13.84 12.51
N LYS A 235 5.27 13.48 13.37
CA LYS A 235 6.51 14.23 13.56
C LYS A 235 7.68 13.69 12.73
N ARG A 236 7.43 12.93 11.70
CA ARG A 236 8.48 12.45 10.80
C ARG A 236 8.92 13.59 9.87
N ILE A 237 9.92 14.31 10.29
CA ILE A 237 10.76 15.17 9.47
C ILE A 237 12.09 14.46 9.29
#